data_e7e64c1792fd69710ebac00ad0b4a5c5
#
_entry.id   e7e64c1792fd69710ebac00ad0b4a5c5
#
_cell.length_a   1.000
_cell.length_b   1.000
_cell.length_c   1.000
_cell.angle_alpha   90.00
_cell.angle_beta   90.00
_cell.angle_gamma   90.00
#
_symmetry.space_group_name_H-M   'P 1'
#
loop_
_entity.id
_entity.type
_entity.pdbx_description
1 polymer ?
#
loop_
_entity_poly.entity_id
_entity_poly.type
_entity_poly.pdbx_seq_one_letter_code
_entity_poly.pdbx_strand_id
1 'polypeptide(L)'
;MSDLRALYQEAFDLFAAGKLDEAVRAYQKVLATDARFALAYQGLAEVYSRLNRLDDAIATIRKAIECDPDEALFHTSLSRFLQRQGKIPEAEEAASVAARKNAHR
;
A
#
# COMPACT_ATOMS: atom_id res chain seq x y z
N MET A 1 -12.11 -15.33 -18.26
CA MET A 1 -12.22 -14.68 -16.95
C MET A 1 -10.87 -14.22 -16.48
N SER A 2 -10.80 -13.02 -15.98
CA SER A 2 -9.53 -12.51 -15.45
C SER A 2 -9.23 -13.18 -14.13
N ASP A 3 -8.08 -13.80 -14.05
CA ASP A 3 -7.56 -14.30 -12.78
C ASP A 3 -7.07 -13.07 -11.98
N LEU A 4 -7.63 -12.85 -10.81
CA LEU A 4 -7.26 -11.73 -9.96
C LEU A 4 -5.76 -11.72 -9.62
N ARG A 5 -5.20 -12.91 -9.41
CA ARG A 5 -3.79 -13.05 -9.14
C ARG A 5 -2.93 -12.60 -10.32
N ALA A 6 -3.37 -12.91 -11.55
CA ALA A 6 -2.66 -12.50 -12.75
C ALA A 6 -2.73 -10.97 -12.93
N LEU A 7 -3.88 -10.38 -12.63
CA LEU A 7 -4.03 -8.92 -12.67
C LEU A 7 -3.11 -8.24 -11.66
N TYR A 8 -3.03 -8.78 -10.46
CA TYR A 8 -2.13 -8.25 -9.43
C TYR A 8 -0.67 -8.38 -9.85
N GLN A 9 -0.30 -9.54 -10.43
CA GLN A 9 1.07 -9.77 -10.87
C GLN A 9 1.46 -8.80 -11.99
N GLU A 10 0.54 -8.53 -12.91
CA GLU A 10 0.77 -7.55 -13.97
C GLU A 10 1.05 -6.17 -13.39
N ALA A 11 0.26 -5.76 -12.39
CA ALA A 11 0.45 -4.47 -11.73
C ALA A 11 1.82 -4.41 -11.04
N PHE A 12 2.18 -5.48 -10.36
CA PHE A 12 3.47 -5.57 -9.69
C PHE A 12 4.63 -5.48 -10.70
N ASP A 13 4.51 -6.16 -11.84
CA ASP A 13 5.54 -6.15 -12.86
C ASP A 13 5.71 -4.76 -13.46
N LEU A 14 4.61 -4.04 -13.68
CA LEU A 14 4.66 -2.67 -14.18
C LEU A 14 5.36 -1.76 -13.18
N PHE A 15 5.05 -1.92 -11.90
CA PHE A 15 5.72 -1.18 -10.84
C PHE A 15 7.22 -1.46 -10.82
N ALA A 16 7.60 -2.74 -10.87
CA ALA A 16 8.99 -3.15 -10.87
C ALA A 16 9.76 -2.59 -12.08
N ALA A 17 9.06 -2.44 -13.21
CA ALA A 17 9.66 -1.87 -14.43
C ALA A 17 9.71 -0.35 -14.43
N GLY A 18 9.20 0.29 -13.38
CA GLY A 18 9.18 1.75 -13.28
C GLY A 18 8.09 2.42 -14.10
N LYS A 19 7.13 1.65 -14.61
CA LYS A 19 6.01 2.16 -15.38
C LYS A 19 4.90 2.58 -14.42
N LEU A 20 5.13 3.69 -13.74
CA LEU A 20 4.33 4.06 -12.57
C LEU A 20 2.88 4.39 -12.89
N ASP A 21 2.63 5.18 -13.95
CA ASP A 21 1.25 5.53 -14.32
C ASP A 21 0.45 4.30 -14.74
N GLU A 22 1.09 3.39 -15.48
CA GLU A 22 0.45 2.14 -15.88
C GLU A 22 0.19 1.25 -14.67
N ALA A 23 1.13 1.23 -13.70
CA ALA A 23 0.96 0.46 -12.48
C ALA A 23 -0.23 0.96 -11.66
N VAL A 24 -0.44 2.29 -11.57
CA VAL A 24 -1.61 2.85 -10.90
C VAL A 24 -2.88 2.27 -11.50
N ARG A 25 -3.01 2.33 -12.81
CA ARG A 25 -4.21 1.83 -13.50
C ARG A 25 -4.40 0.34 -13.30
N ALA A 26 -3.29 -0.41 -13.33
CA ALA A 26 -3.36 -1.86 -13.15
C ALA A 26 -3.80 -2.25 -11.74
N TYR A 27 -3.27 -1.59 -10.71
CA TYR A 27 -3.73 -1.83 -9.34
C TYR A 27 -5.18 -1.42 -9.14
N GLN A 28 -5.60 -0.31 -9.74
CA GLN A 28 -7.00 0.13 -9.67
C GLN A 28 -7.92 -0.91 -10.29
N LYS A 29 -7.48 -1.57 -11.36
CA LYS A 29 -8.25 -2.64 -12.00
C LYS A 29 -8.40 -3.85 -11.07
N VAL A 30 -7.34 -4.21 -10.34
CA VAL A 30 -7.41 -5.26 -9.32
C VAL A 30 -8.47 -4.91 -8.29
N LEU A 31 -8.44 -3.67 -7.79
CA LEU A 31 -9.34 -3.22 -6.74
C LEU A 31 -10.77 -3.05 -7.22
N ALA A 32 -10.98 -2.76 -8.51
CA ALA A 32 -12.32 -2.74 -9.09
C ALA A 32 -12.91 -4.14 -9.14
N THR A 33 -12.06 -5.16 -9.24
CA THR A 33 -12.50 -6.56 -9.26
C THR A 33 -12.71 -7.09 -7.84
N ASP A 34 -11.82 -6.72 -6.92
CA ASP A 34 -11.93 -7.13 -5.49
C ASP A 34 -11.47 -5.97 -4.61
N ALA A 35 -12.42 -5.22 -4.10
CA ALA A 35 -12.15 -4.03 -3.28
C ALA A 35 -11.54 -4.36 -1.92
N ARG A 36 -11.45 -5.63 -1.55
CA ARG A 36 -10.85 -6.05 -0.27
C ARG A 36 -9.49 -6.73 -0.46
N PHE A 37 -8.92 -6.64 -1.63
CA PHE A 37 -7.60 -7.21 -1.90
C PHE A 37 -6.53 -6.28 -1.31
N ALA A 38 -6.22 -6.50 -0.04
CA ALA A 38 -5.40 -5.58 0.75
C ALA A 38 -4.01 -5.33 0.15
N LEU A 39 -3.37 -6.37 -0.40
CA LEU A 39 -2.04 -6.21 -1.01
C LEU A 39 -2.05 -5.29 -2.22
N ALA A 40 -3.19 -5.18 -2.93
CA ALA A 40 -3.29 -4.25 -4.06
C ALA A 40 -3.31 -2.81 -3.57
N TYR A 41 -3.96 -2.54 -2.44
CA TYR A 41 -3.87 -1.20 -1.83
C TYR A 41 -2.44 -0.88 -1.43
N GLN A 42 -1.74 -1.84 -0.84
CA GLN A 42 -0.34 -1.64 -0.46
C GLN A 42 0.53 -1.34 -1.67
N GLY A 43 0.36 -2.11 -2.74
CA GLY A 43 1.10 -1.87 -3.99
C GLY A 43 0.79 -0.51 -4.58
N LEU A 44 -0.49 -0.15 -4.64
CA LEU A 44 -0.91 1.16 -5.17
C LEU A 44 -0.33 2.31 -4.33
N ALA A 45 -0.33 2.15 -3.00
CA ALA A 45 0.24 3.17 -2.12
C ALA A 45 1.74 3.37 -2.40
N GLU A 46 2.47 2.28 -2.63
CA GLU A 46 3.90 2.38 -2.95
C GLU A 46 4.12 3.09 -4.28
N VAL A 47 3.26 2.85 -5.26
CA VAL A 47 3.34 3.55 -6.55
C VAL A 47 3.12 5.05 -6.35
N TYR A 48 2.08 5.43 -5.59
CA TYR A 48 1.83 6.84 -5.28
C TYR A 48 3.02 7.47 -4.56
N SER A 49 3.66 6.74 -3.64
CA SER A 49 4.84 7.21 -2.95
C SER A 49 5.99 7.49 -3.92
N ARG A 50 6.20 6.61 -4.88
CA ARG A 50 7.20 6.79 -5.94
C ARG A 50 6.90 8.00 -6.80
N LEU A 51 5.63 8.30 -7.01
CA LEU A 51 5.19 9.47 -7.76
C LEU A 51 5.22 10.74 -6.91
N ASN A 52 5.67 10.65 -5.68
CA ASN A 52 5.70 11.74 -4.69
C ASN A 52 4.30 12.27 -4.37
N ARG A 53 3.29 11.43 -4.50
CA ARG A 53 1.90 11.72 -4.15
C ARG A 53 1.62 11.14 -2.77
N LEU A 54 2.21 11.75 -1.75
CA LEU A 54 2.21 11.19 -0.40
C LEU A 54 0.84 11.18 0.26
N ASP A 55 0.00 12.19 0.00
CA ASP A 55 -1.36 12.19 0.55
C ASP A 55 -2.17 11.02 0.00
N ASP A 56 -2.03 10.75 -1.31
CA ASP A 56 -2.70 9.61 -1.92
C ASP A 56 -2.15 8.29 -1.40
N ALA A 57 -0.84 8.22 -1.20
CA ALA A 57 -0.20 7.02 -0.65
C ALA A 57 -0.74 6.72 0.75
N ILE A 58 -0.86 7.75 1.59
CA ILE A 58 -1.35 7.57 2.97
C ILE A 58 -2.82 7.17 2.97
N ALA A 59 -3.66 7.83 2.16
CA ALA A 59 -5.07 7.46 2.07
C ALA A 59 -5.23 6.01 1.62
N THR A 60 -4.41 5.59 0.66
CA THR A 60 -4.48 4.24 0.08
C THR A 60 -4.02 3.19 1.07
N ILE A 61 -2.89 3.42 1.78
CA ILE A 61 -2.41 2.43 2.75
C ILE A 61 -3.37 2.28 3.94
N ARG A 62 -4.10 3.35 4.29
CA ARG A 62 -5.11 3.25 5.33
C ARG A 62 -6.24 2.31 4.93
N LYS A 63 -6.56 2.24 3.64
CA LYS A 63 -7.55 1.27 3.14
C LYS A 63 -7.04 -0.16 3.27
N ALA A 64 -5.74 -0.39 3.03
CA ALA A 64 -5.15 -1.70 3.27
C ALA A 64 -5.28 -2.10 4.74
N ILE A 65 -5.03 -1.17 5.64
CA ILE A 65 -5.14 -1.41 7.08
C ILE A 65 -6.59 -1.73 7.48
N GLU A 66 -7.56 -1.04 6.88
CA GLU A 66 -8.98 -1.35 7.12
C GLU A 66 -9.32 -2.79 6.72
N CYS A 67 -8.72 -3.27 5.63
CA CYS A 67 -8.96 -4.63 5.16
C CYS A 67 -8.28 -5.68 6.04
N ASP A 68 -7.07 -5.36 6.53
CA ASP A 68 -6.29 -6.31 7.34
C ASP A 68 -5.48 -5.52 8.37
N PRO A 69 -6.10 -5.17 9.52
CA PRO A 69 -5.44 -4.33 10.52
C PRO A 69 -4.24 -4.98 11.21
N ASP A 70 -4.12 -6.30 11.10
CA ASP A 70 -3.06 -7.04 11.81
C ASP A 70 -1.81 -7.24 10.95
N GLU A 71 -1.84 -6.82 9.68
CA GLU A 71 -0.67 -6.95 8.82
C GLU A 71 0.33 -5.83 9.10
N ALA A 72 1.44 -6.19 9.73
CA ALA A 72 2.46 -5.23 10.15
C ALA A 72 3.03 -4.43 8.99
N LEU A 73 3.14 -5.03 7.80
CA LEU A 73 3.69 -4.37 6.62
C LEU A 73 2.96 -3.07 6.29
N PHE A 74 1.63 -3.05 6.43
CA PHE A 74 0.84 -1.86 6.09
C PHE A 74 1.14 -0.71 7.04
N HIS A 75 1.31 -1.02 8.33
CA HIS A 75 1.65 0.00 9.33
C HIS A 75 3.08 0.53 9.12
N THR A 76 3.99 -0.34 8.69
CA THR A 76 5.35 0.07 8.34
C THR A 76 5.34 1.02 7.15
N SER A 77 4.56 0.71 6.12
CA SER A 77 4.43 1.59 4.95
C SER A 77 3.86 2.95 5.35
N LEU A 78 2.81 2.95 6.19
CA LEU A 78 2.20 4.19 6.68
C LEU A 78 3.24 5.04 7.42
N SER A 79 4.02 4.43 8.31
CA SER A 79 5.07 5.12 9.04
C SER A 79 6.05 5.79 8.09
N ARG A 80 6.51 5.06 7.08
CA ARG A 80 7.46 5.58 6.10
C ARG A 80 6.91 6.79 5.35
N PHE A 81 5.65 6.72 4.92
CA PHE A 81 5.02 7.83 4.20
C PHE A 81 4.85 9.07 5.08
N LEU A 82 4.42 8.86 6.33
CA LEU A 82 4.27 9.96 7.29
C LEU A 82 5.62 10.61 7.60
N GLN A 83 6.67 9.81 7.71
CA GLN A 83 8.02 10.30 7.93
C GLN A 83 8.46 11.22 6.78
N ARG A 84 8.18 10.81 5.54
CA ARG A 84 8.50 11.62 4.37
C ARG A 84 7.74 12.94 4.34
N GLN A 85 6.55 13.00 4.97
CA GLN A 85 5.80 14.25 5.12
C GLN A 85 6.26 15.09 6.30
N GLY A 86 7.20 14.58 7.11
CA GLY A 86 7.66 15.27 8.30
C GLY A 86 6.73 15.12 9.50
N LYS A 87 5.74 14.26 9.41
CA LYS A 87 4.79 13.99 10.51
C LYS A 87 5.36 12.94 11.44
N ILE A 88 6.40 13.33 12.18
CA ILE A 88 7.21 12.40 12.96
C ILE A 88 6.43 11.73 14.11
N PRO A 89 5.64 12.44 14.93
CA PRO A 89 4.89 11.75 16.00
C PRO A 89 3.92 10.70 15.45
N GLU A 90 3.21 11.01 14.36
CA GLU A 90 2.29 10.06 13.74
C GLU A 90 3.05 8.88 13.13
N ALA A 91 4.22 9.14 12.53
CA ALA A 91 5.05 8.10 11.97
C ALA A 91 5.54 7.14 13.05
N GLU A 92 5.94 7.66 14.20
CA GLU A 92 6.40 6.84 15.32
C GLU A 92 5.25 5.99 15.90
N GLU A 93 4.05 6.54 15.96
CA GLU A 93 2.87 5.78 16.39
C GLU A 93 2.60 4.62 15.44
N ALA A 94 2.63 4.87 14.13
CA ALA A 94 2.43 3.81 13.14
C ALA A 94 3.53 2.74 13.23
N ALA A 95 4.77 3.15 13.46
CA ALA A 95 5.89 2.20 13.65
C ALA A 95 5.69 1.35 14.90
N SER A 96 5.18 1.95 15.97
CA SER A 96 4.88 1.22 17.20
C SER A 96 3.80 0.16 16.98
N VAL A 97 2.76 0.52 16.22
CA VAL A 97 1.71 -0.44 15.86
C VAL A 97 2.31 -1.60 15.07
N ALA A 98 3.16 -1.30 14.08
CA ALA A 98 3.81 -2.34 13.28
C ALA A 98 4.62 -3.30 14.15
N ALA A 99 5.36 -2.76 15.11
CA ALA A 99 6.16 -3.57 16.03
C ALA A 99 5.28 -4.50 16.88
N ARG A 100 4.17 -3.97 17.38
CA ARG A 100 3.23 -4.78 18.18
C ARG A 100 2.61 -5.91 17.33
N LYS A 101 2.25 -5.62 16.08
CA LYS A 101 1.67 -6.64 15.20
C LYS A 101 2.68 -7.73 14.89
N ASN A 102 3.95 -7.37 14.67
CA ASN A 102 5.00 -8.36 14.46
C ASN A 102 5.24 -9.23 15.68
N ALA A 103 5.16 -8.64 16.88
CA ALA A 103 5.42 -9.38 18.12
C ALA A 103 4.37 -10.45 18.42
N HIS A 104 3.20 -10.36 17.78
CA HIS A 104 2.09 -11.29 17.99
C HIS A 104 1.97 -12.35 16.90
N ARG A 105 2.96 -12.49 16.06
CA ARG A 105 2.98 -13.50 14.98
C ARG A 105 3.67 -14.77 15.40
#